data_c3798e2ca785461ed616d4023cb54326
#
_entry.id   c3798e2ca785461ed616d4023cb54326
#
_cell.length_a   1.000
_cell.length_b   1.000
_cell.length_c   1.000
_cell.angle_alpha   90.00
_cell.angle_beta   90.00
_cell.angle_gamma   90.00
#
_symmetry.space_group_name_H-M   'P 1'
#
loop_
_entity.id
_entity.type
_entity.pdbx_description
1 polymer ?
#
loop_
_entity_poly.entity_id
_entity_poly.type
_entity_poly.pdbx_seq_one_letter_code
_entity_poly.pdbx_strand_id
1 'polypeptide(L)'
;MRIVQVRVLSGALSPSHSMQSGIFRKLLLHWYSLHKRELPWRDICDPYRIWISEIILQQTRIAQGLDYYERFLTRFPDVLSLAAAAEDEVLKLWEGLGYYSRARNLHAAAREIALAGAFPTSYEGVRALKGVGDYTAAAICSFAYHQQVATVDGNVYRVLSRIFGIEVPIDTTAGKRHFKELAQQLLDPERPADFNQALMDFGSLQCTPTSPLCDDCPFRPHCVAGRSNSWQLFPVKSKRTAQQHFYFTYVLITHFGRLLIHRRGAGNIWQGLYEPYLIASTDGPTRPEADPWVKGLLQLSGSRLHLLESNYKHILTHRIIHADFYRIDLSDTIKAECLSIPENYFFATREQAFQYAFPQLIRLEKYLTD
;
A
#
# COMPACT_ATOMS: atom_id res chain seq x y z
N MET A 1 -5.40 -15.69 -35.42
CA MET A 1 -5.96 -14.42 -34.87
C MET A 1 -7.46 -14.58 -34.79
N ARG A 2 -8.01 -15.03 -33.65
CA ARG A 2 -9.46 -15.16 -33.43
C ARG A 2 -9.91 -13.95 -32.65
N ILE A 3 -10.69 -13.10 -33.32
CA ILE A 3 -11.37 -11.95 -32.71
C ILE A 3 -12.51 -12.52 -31.88
N VAL A 4 -12.42 -12.41 -30.54
CA VAL A 4 -13.54 -12.71 -29.64
C VAL A 4 -14.45 -11.49 -29.65
N GLN A 5 -15.59 -11.61 -30.30
CA GLN A 5 -16.66 -10.62 -30.22
C GLN A 5 -17.22 -10.58 -28.81
N VAL A 6 -16.98 -9.49 -28.10
CA VAL A 6 -17.60 -9.20 -26.80
C VAL A 6 -19.06 -8.80 -27.06
N ARG A 7 -19.99 -9.70 -26.75
CA ARG A 7 -21.41 -9.36 -26.67
C ARG A 7 -21.64 -8.50 -25.42
N VAL A 8 -21.80 -7.22 -25.61
CA VAL A 8 -22.33 -6.33 -24.58
C VAL A 8 -23.82 -6.60 -24.46
N LEU A 9 -24.20 -7.39 -23.46
CA LEU A 9 -25.61 -7.53 -23.06
C LEU A 9 -25.96 -6.36 -22.14
N SER A 10 -26.50 -5.29 -22.73
CA SER A 10 -27.33 -4.31 -22.03
C SER A 10 -28.66 -4.97 -21.71
N GLY A 11 -28.80 -5.50 -20.50
CA GLY A 11 -30.05 -6.11 -20.07
C GLY A 11 -30.01 -6.34 -18.56
N ALA A 12 -31.03 -5.88 -17.87
CA ALA A 12 -31.32 -6.26 -16.49
C ALA A 12 -31.18 -7.79 -16.34
N LEU A 13 -30.55 -8.24 -15.27
CA LEU A 13 -30.35 -9.64 -14.93
C LEU A 13 -31.67 -10.40 -15.12
N SER A 14 -31.69 -11.38 -16.02
CA SER A 14 -32.85 -12.27 -16.20
C SER A 14 -33.16 -12.99 -14.90
N PRO A 15 -34.43 -13.11 -14.49
CA PRO A 15 -34.83 -13.63 -13.17
C PRO A 15 -34.45 -15.08 -12.86
N SER A 16 -33.91 -15.83 -13.80
CA SER A 16 -33.73 -17.28 -13.68
C SER A 16 -32.43 -17.73 -13.00
N HIS A 17 -31.49 -16.83 -12.63
CA HIS A 17 -30.23 -17.20 -11.97
C HIS A 17 -29.79 -16.21 -10.87
N SER A 18 -30.60 -15.25 -10.46
CA SER A 18 -30.24 -14.29 -9.40
C SER A 18 -30.60 -14.88 -8.04
N MET A 19 -29.61 -15.22 -7.25
CA MET A 19 -29.79 -15.40 -5.82
C MET A 19 -30.42 -14.11 -5.25
N GLN A 20 -31.62 -14.27 -4.60
CA GLN A 20 -32.27 -13.12 -3.96
C GLN A 20 -31.34 -12.48 -2.92
N SER A 21 -31.30 -11.17 -2.86
CA SER A 21 -30.44 -10.44 -1.90
C SER A 21 -30.65 -10.90 -0.46
N GLY A 22 -31.89 -11.27 -0.09
CA GLY A 22 -32.20 -11.82 1.25
C GLY A 22 -31.48 -13.14 1.55
N ILE A 23 -31.39 -14.05 0.58
CA ILE A 23 -30.66 -15.33 0.74
C ILE A 23 -29.18 -15.05 0.87
N PHE A 24 -28.64 -14.16 0.02
CA PHE A 24 -27.23 -13.78 0.07
C PHE A 24 -26.84 -13.21 1.43
N ARG A 25 -27.61 -12.24 1.95
CA ARG A 25 -27.40 -11.62 3.28
C ARG A 25 -27.42 -12.66 4.39
N LYS A 26 -28.45 -13.52 4.39
CA LYS A 26 -28.61 -14.57 5.41
C LYS A 26 -27.43 -15.53 5.45
N LEU A 27 -26.98 -16.03 4.29
CA LEU A 27 -25.85 -16.96 4.21
C LEU A 27 -24.52 -16.27 4.63
N LEU A 28 -24.29 -15.05 4.16
CA LEU A 28 -23.07 -14.31 4.46
C LEU A 28 -22.98 -13.94 5.94
N LEU A 29 -24.02 -13.37 6.51
CA LEU A 29 -24.02 -12.92 7.91
C LEU A 29 -24.04 -14.10 8.90
N HIS A 30 -24.67 -15.22 8.54
CA HIS A 30 -24.56 -16.45 9.32
C HIS A 30 -23.14 -17.00 9.29
N TRP A 31 -22.50 -17.09 8.12
CA TRP A 31 -21.10 -17.48 8.04
C TRP A 31 -20.22 -16.56 8.87
N TYR A 32 -20.43 -15.25 8.78
CA TYR A 32 -19.65 -14.25 9.50
C TYR A 32 -19.79 -14.40 11.01
N SER A 33 -20.98 -14.70 11.53
CA SER A 33 -21.16 -14.91 12.98
C SER A 33 -20.33 -16.08 13.55
N LEU A 34 -19.92 -17.03 12.69
CA LEU A 34 -19.10 -18.18 13.07
C LEU A 34 -17.60 -18.01 12.81
N HIS A 35 -17.23 -17.07 11.91
CA HIS A 35 -15.85 -16.97 11.40
C HIS A 35 -15.26 -15.54 11.49
N LYS A 36 -15.97 -14.62 12.13
CA LYS A 36 -15.51 -13.23 12.32
C LYS A 36 -14.14 -13.22 12.99
N ARG A 37 -13.20 -12.49 12.38
CA ARG A 37 -11.88 -12.28 12.98
C ARG A 37 -11.95 -11.24 14.08
N GLU A 38 -11.30 -11.50 15.20
CA GLU A 38 -11.08 -10.52 16.26
C GLU A 38 -9.93 -9.60 15.87
N LEU A 39 -10.21 -8.32 15.65
CA LEU A 39 -9.25 -7.32 15.22
C LEU A 39 -9.47 -6.02 16.00
N PRO A 40 -8.41 -5.28 16.40
CA PRO A 40 -8.52 -4.09 17.26
C PRO A 40 -9.36 -2.93 16.65
N TRP A 41 -9.54 -2.94 15.33
CA TRP A 41 -10.33 -1.95 14.60
C TRP A 41 -11.75 -2.43 14.28
N ARG A 42 -12.17 -3.54 14.89
CA ARG A 42 -13.53 -4.06 14.75
C ARG A 42 -14.36 -3.75 15.98
N ASP A 43 -15.67 -3.75 15.79
CA ASP A 43 -16.64 -3.45 16.88
C ASP A 43 -16.40 -2.10 17.58
N ILE A 44 -15.84 -1.15 16.85
CA ILE A 44 -15.64 0.23 17.26
C ILE A 44 -16.29 1.19 16.26
N CYS A 45 -16.69 2.37 16.74
CA CYS A 45 -17.28 3.44 15.92
C CYS A 45 -16.35 4.66 15.82
N ASP A 46 -15.08 4.53 16.17
CA ASP A 46 -14.10 5.61 16.10
C ASP A 46 -13.59 5.78 14.66
N PRO A 47 -13.96 6.87 13.95
CA PRO A 47 -13.58 7.06 12.55
C PRO A 47 -12.06 7.21 12.35
N TYR A 48 -11.35 7.79 13.34
CA TYR A 48 -9.90 7.93 13.27
C TYR A 48 -9.21 6.56 13.30
N ARG A 49 -9.54 5.71 14.27
CA ARG A 49 -8.97 4.37 14.41
C ARG A 49 -9.28 3.47 13.21
N ILE A 50 -10.51 3.53 12.71
CA ILE A 50 -10.93 2.83 11.50
C ILE A 50 -10.14 3.34 10.29
N TRP A 51 -10.00 4.65 10.12
CA TRP A 51 -9.24 5.25 9.04
C TRP A 51 -7.77 4.81 9.05
N ILE A 52 -7.11 4.84 10.21
CA ILE A 52 -5.72 4.36 10.35
C ILE A 52 -5.60 2.90 9.90
N SER A 53 -6.49 2.01 10.35
CA SER A 53 -6.48 0.60 9.96
C SER A 53 -6.66 0.43 8.44
N GLU A 54 -7.62 1.13 7.84
CA GLU A 54 -7.91 1.05 6.41
C GLU A 54 -6.73 1.51 5.55
N ILE A 55 -6.02 2.56 5.95
CA ILE A 55 -4.84 3.04 5.22
C ILE A 55 -3.64 2.10 5.40
N ILE A 56 -3.39 1.58 6.60
CA ILE A 56 -2.30 0.63 6.86
C ILE A 56 -2.52 -0.66 6.07
N LEU A 57 -3.75 -1.16 6.03
CA LEU A 57 -4.09 -2.44 5.40
C LEU A 57 -4.19 -2.39 3.86
N GLN A 58 -4.12 -1.20 3.24
CA GLN A 58 -4.01 -1.10 1.78
C GLN A 58 -2.75 -1.86 1.31
N GLN A 59 -2.93 -2.99 0.61
CA GLN A 59 -1.86 -3.84 0.09
C GLN A 59 -0.90 -4.40 1.18
N THR A 60 -1.34 -4.42 2.44
CA THR A 60 -0.60 -4.99 3.57
C THR A 60 -1.42 -6.12 4.18
N ARG A 61 -0.78 -7.24 4.50
CA ARG A 61 -1.44 -8.37 5.18
C ARG A 61 -1.73 -7.99 6.64
N ILE A 62 -2.85 -8.48 7.19
CA ILE A 62 -3.27 -8.18 8.57
C ILE A 62 -2.16 -8.52 9.58
N ALA A 63 -1.53 -9.69 9.47
CA ALA A 63 -0.47 -10.09 10.38
C ALA A 63 0.71 -9.10 10.43
N GLN A 64 1.03 -8.45 9.31
CA GLN A 64 2.03 -7.40 9.25
C GLN A 64 1.47 -6.05 9.72
N GLY A 65 0.24 -5.74 9.34
CA GLY A 65 -0.39 -4.44 9.62
C GLY A 65 -0.74 -4.22 11.08
N LEU A 66 -0.98 -5.29 11.85
CA LEU A 66 -1.38 -5.22 13.26
C LEU A 66 -0.36 -4.49 14.12
N ASP A 67 0.91 -4.90 14.07
CA ASP A 67 2.00 -4.27 14.81
C ASP A 67 2.19 -2.79 14.44
N TYR A 68 2.06 -2.45 13.14
CA TYR A 68 2.11 -1.06 12.70
C TYR A 68 0.93 -0.24 13.22
N TYR A 69 -0.27 -0.81 13.23
CA TYR A 69 -1.46 -0.14 13.76
C TYR A 69 -1.31 0.18 15.25
N GLU A 70 -0.86 -0.77 16.05
CA GLU A 70 -0.67 -0.60 17.48
C GLU A 70 0.41 0.45 17.79
N ARG A 71 1.57 0.36 17.15
CA ARG A 71 2.64 1.35 17.30
C ARG A 71 2.22 2.74 16.85
N PHE A 72 1.47 2.83 15.74
CA PHE A 72 1.01 4.10 15.19
C PHE A 72 0.01 4.77 16.14
N LEU A 73 -0.97 4.04 16.69
CA LEU A 73 -1.92 4.56 17.66
C LEU A 73 -1.32 4.85 19.03
N THR A 74 -0.30 4.11 19.44
CA THR A 74 0.46 4.43 20.67
C THR A 74 1.13 5.79 20.55
N ARG A 75 1.71 6.11 19.40
CA ARG A 75 2.37 7.41 19.20
C ARG A 75 1.40 8.52 18.83
N PHE A 76 0.36 8.20 18.07
CA PHE A 76 -0.65 9.13 17.58
C PHE A 76 -2.05 8.62 17.97
N PRO A 77 -2.46 8.81 19.25
CA PRO A 77 -3.72 8.25 19.76
C PRO A 77 -4.97 8.89 19.12
N ASP A 78 -4.83 10.08 18.57
CA ASP A 78 -5.89 10.88 17.94
C ASP A 78 -5.37 11.65 16.72
N VAL A 79 -6.30 12.25 15.99
CA VAL A 79 -6.00 13.02 14.77
C VAL A 79 -5.18 14.27 15.03
N LEU A 80 -5.30 14.89 16.21
CA LEU A 80 -4.58 16.12 16.55
C LEU A 80 -3.10 15.83 16.80
N SER A 81 -2.78 14.75 17.51
CA SER A 81 -1.41 14.30 17.74
C SER A 81 -0.72 13.92 16.42
N LEU A 82 -1.45 13.27 15.49
CA LEU A 82 -0.94 12.98 14.15
C LEU A 82 -0.72 14.28 13.34
N ALA A 83 -1.67 15.20 13.37
CA ALA A 83 -1.57 16.48 12.63
C ALA A 83 -0.38 17.34 13.07
N ALA A 84 -0.08 17.33 14.38
CA ALA A 84 1.00 18.11 15.00
C ALA A 84 2.39 17.50 14.80
N ALA A 85 2.47 16.22 14.38
CA ALA A 85 3.73 15.51 14.22
C ALA A 85 4.60 16.10 13.08
N ALA A 86 5.91 15.88 13.15
CA ALA A 86 6.80 16.09 12.01
C ALA A 86 6.59 15.00 10.96
N GLU A 87 6.69 15.34 9.66
CA GLU A 87 6.52 14.36 8.58
C GLU A 87 7.54 13.22 8.67
N ASP A 88 8.77 13.53 9.07
CA ASP A 88 9.83 12.52 9.21
C ASP A 88 9.49 11.49 10.30
N GLU A 89 8.86 11.90 11.38
CA GLU A 89 8.40 10.99 12.44
C GLU A 89 7.30 10.05 11.94
N VAL A 90 6.32 10.58 11.18
CA VAL A 90 5.26 9.78 10.57
C VAL A 90 5.83 8.78 9.57
N LEU A 91 6.78 9.21 8.74
CA LEU A 91 7.45 8.35 7.76
C LEU A 91 8.31 7.29 8.44
N LYS A 92 8.96 7.61 9.57
CA LYS A 92 9.75 6.65 10.34
C LYS A 92 8.89 5.54 10.94
N LEU A 93 7.74 5.86 11.52
CA LEU A 93 6.79 4.85 12.00
C LEU A 93 6.21 3.99 10.87
N TRP A 94 6.19 4.52 9.64
CA TRP A 94 5.70 3.82 8.45
C TRP A 94 6.76 2.97 7.76
N GLU A 95 8.02 3.07 8.19
CA GLU A 95 9.15 2.40 7.54
C GLU A 95 8.93 0.89 7.43
N GLY A 96 9.10 0.33 6.22
CA GLY A 96 8.87 -1.08 5.93
C GLY A 96 7.49 -1.44 5.38
N LEU A 97 6.45 -0.61 5.55
CA LEU A 97 5.11 -0.87 4.96
C LEU A 97 5.05 -0.64 3.44
N GLY A 98 5.95 0.19 2.90
CA GLY A 98 5.90 0.59 1.50
C GLY A 98 4.77 1.58 1.18
N TYR A 99 4.71 2.00 -0.11
CA TYR A 99 3.70 2.97 -0.56
C TYR A 99 3.60 4.21 0.36
N TYR A 100 4.73 4.84 0.62
CA TYR A 100 4.87 5.95 1.57
C TYR A 100 4.01 7.19 1.26
N SER A 101 3.50 7.29 0.02
CA SER A 101 2.47 8.28 -0.30
C SER A 101 1.21 8.14 0.57
N ARG A 102 0.91 6.93 1.07
CA ARG A 102 -0.19 6.71 2.02
C ARG A 102 0.06 7.46 3.32
N ALA A 103 1.25 7.33 3.90
CA ALA A 103 1.63 8.02 5.14
C ALA A 103 1.61 9.55 4.96
N ARG A 104 2.16 10.07 3.86
CA ARG A 104 2.12 11.51 3.58
C ARG A 104 0.71 12.03 3.37
N ASN A 105 -0.13 11.30 2.64
CA ASN A 105 -1.52 11.67 2.43
C ASN A 105 -2.32 11.60 3.73
N LEU A 106 -2.11 10.55 4.54
CA LEU A 106 -2.70 10.39 5.87
C LEU A 106 -2.36 11.59 6.76
N HIS A 107 -1.08 11.98 6.82
CA HIS A 107 -0.61 13.12 7.58
C HIS A 107 -1.19 14.46 7.10
N ALA A 108 -1.25 14.66 5.77
CA ALA A 108 -1.87 15.86 5.21
C ALA A 108 -3.37 15.93 5.52
N ALA A 109 -4.11 14.82 5.39
CA ALA A 109 -5.53 14.74 5.71
C ALA A 109 -5.78 14.92 7.22
N ALA A 110 -4.87 14.44 8.09
CA ALA A 110 -4.96 14.70 9.53
C ALA A 110 -4.91 16.21 9.85
N ARG A 111 -4.05 16.96 9.16
CA ARG A 111 -3.98 18.42 9.28
C ARG A 111 -5.26 19.10 8.76
N GLU A 112 -5.84 18.62 7.66
CA GLU A 112 -7.12 19.12 7.14
C GLU A 112 -8.24 18.91 8.18
N ILE A 113 -8.32 17.72 8.78
CA ILE A 113 -9.32 17.39 9.83
C ILE A 113 -9.10 18.24 11.08
N ALA A 114 -7.86 18.43 11.53
CA ALA A 114 -7.54 19.24 12.69
C ALA A 114 -7.93 20.71 12.48
N LEU A 115 -7.72 21.27 11.30
CA LEU A 115 -8.15 22.62 10.93
C LEU A 115 -9.67 22.75 10.85
N ALA A 116 -10.37 21.70 10.41
CA ALA A 116 -11.83 21.65 10.36
C ALA A 116 -12.48 21.45 11.75
N GLY A 117 -11.70 21.03 12.75
CA GLY A 117 -12.14 20.81 14.12
C GLY A 117 -12.89 19.51 14.37
N ALA A 118 -13.24 18.73 13.32
CA ALA A 118 -13.93 17.46 13.46
C ALA A 118 -13.66 16.55 12.24
N PHE A 119 -13.74 15.23 12.46
CA PHE A 119 -13.72 14.25 11.39
C PHE A 119 -15.02 14.36 10.55
N PRO A 120 -14.95 14.39 9.20
CA PRO A 120 -16.15 14.51 8.37
C PRO A 120 -17.04 13.27 8.51
N THR A 121 -18.36 13.49 8.58
CA THR A 121 -19.34 12.43 8.78
C THR A 121 -20.07 12.01 7.49
N SER A 122 -20.07 12.83 6.44
CA SER A 122 -20.68 12.48 5.15
C SER A 122 -19.70 11.71 4.24
N TYR A 123 -20.24 10.86 3.37
CA TYR A 123 -19.45 10.12 2.40
C TYR A 123 -18.59 11.06 1.53
N GLU A 124 -19.19 12.15 1.06
CA GLU A 124 -18.52 13.16 0.23
C GLU A 124 -17.39 13.85 0.99
N GLY A 125 -17.63 14.20 2.25
CA GLY A 125 -16.62 14.81 3.11
C GLY A 125 -15.45 13.89 3.42
N VAL A 126 -15.72 12.62 3.74
CA VAL A 126 -14.67 11.59 3.94
C VAL A 126 -13.92 11.32 2.64
N ARG A 127 -14.63 11.25 1.50
CA ARG A 127 -14.03 11.00 0.18
C ARG A 127 -13.15 12.15 -0.30
N ALA A 128 -13.41 13.37 0.14
CA ALA A 128 -12.61 14.57 -0.18
C ALA A 128 -11.25 14.61 0.51
N LEU A 129 -11.07 13.86 1.62
CA LEU A 129 -9.80 13.80 2.35
C LEU A 129 -8.68 13.28 1.46
N LYS A 130 -7.50 13.86 1.61
CA LYS A 130 -6.34 13.51 0.79
C LYS A 130 -5.96 12.02 0.94
N GLY A 131 -5.87 11.32 -0.19
CA GLY A 131 -5.53 9.89 -0.21
C GLY A 131 -6.67 8.92 0.10
N VAL A 132 -7.88 9.43 0.35
CA VAL A 132 -9.07 8.63 0.57
C VAL A 132 -9.78 8.35 -0.74
N GLY A 133 -9.84 7.08 -1.14
CA GLY A 133 -10.57 6.59 -2.31
C GLY A 133 -12.00 6.17 -1.97
N ASP A 134 -12.79 5.80 -3.00
CA ASP A 134 -14.18 5.35 -2.84
C ASP A 134 -14.32 4.20 -1.84
N TYR A 135 -13.39 3.22 -1.90
CA TYR A 135 -13.38 2.09 -0.97
C TYR A 135 -13.18 2.56 0.49
N THR A 136 -12.11 3.35 0.75
CA THR A 136 -11.79 3.80 2.10
C THR A 136 -12.90 4.70 2.67
N ALA A 137 -13.48 5.58 1.84
CA ALA A 137 -14.61 6.40 2.26
C ALA A 137 -15.84 5.54 2.62
N ALA A 138 -16.16 4.54 1.80
CA ALA A 138 -17.27 3.61 2.09
C ALA A 138 -17.02 2.80 3.36
N ALA A 139 -15.80 2.33 3.59
CA ALA A 139 -15.42 1.59 4.79
C ALA A 139 -15.60 2.46 6.05
N ILE A 140 -15.02 3.66 6.07
CA ILE A 140 -15.14 4.57 7.21
C ILE A 140 -16.62 4.91 7.47
N CYS A 141 -17.37 5.30 6.42
CA CYS A 141 -18.78 5.68 6.56
C CYS A 141 -19.65 4.52 7.04
N SER A 142 -19.39 3.30 6.54
CA SER A 142 -20.13 2.12 6.94
C SER A 142 -19.77 1.66 8.36
N PHE A 143 -18.47 1.65 8.72
CA PHE A 143 -18.02 1.08 9.99
C PHE A 143 -18.19 2.06 11.16
N ALA A 144 -17.87 3.36 10.96
CA ALA A 144 -17.97 4.35 12.01
C ALA A 144 -19.37 4.95 12.15
N TYR A 145 -20.08 5.13 11.03
CA TYR A 145 -21.33 5.89 11.00
C TYR A 145 -22.54 5.06 10.58
N HIS A 146 -22.37 3.75 10.38
CA HIS A 146 -23.42 2.80 9.96
C HIS A 146 -24.16 3.23 8.68
N GLN A 147 -23.50 3.99 7.81
CA GLN A 147 -24.10 4.42 6.56
C GLN A 147 -24.24 3.23 5.59
N GLN A 148 -25.33 3.24 4.84
CA GLN A 148 -25.67 2.19 3.86
C GLN A 148 -24.85 2.36 2.56
N VAL A 149 -23.54 2.24 2.68
CA VAL A 149 -22.59 2.33 1.56
C VAL A 149 -21.80 1.04 1.44
N ALA A 150 -21.86 0.39 0.28
CA ALA A 150 -21.13 -0.85 0.03
C ALA A 150 -19.64 -0.61 -0.23
N THR A 151 -18.79 -1.44 0.38
CA THR A 151 -17.35 -1.48 0.09
C THR A 151 -17.06 -2.48 -1.03
N VAL A 152 -16.14 -2.13 -1.94
CA VAL A 152 -15.70 -3.03 -3.02
C VAL A 152 -14.18 -3.02 -3.10
N ASP A 153 -13.56 -4.07 -2.55
CA ASP A 153 -12.12 -4.32 -2.61
C ASP A 153 -11.79 -5.53 -3.51
N GLY A 154 -10.54 -5.95 -3.54
CA GLY A 154 -10.11 -7.14 -4.28
C GLY A 154 -10.79 -8.43 -3.84
N ASN A 155 -11.17 -8.55 -2.57
CA ASN A 155 -11.90 -9.70 -2.04
C ASN A 155 -13.34 -9.70 -2.54
N VAL A 156 -13.99 -8.55 -2.45
CA VAL A 156 -15.39 -8.37 -2.90
C VAL A 156 -15.50 -8.62 -4.40
N TYR A 157 -14.59 -8.07 -5.22
CA TYR A 157 -14.56 -8.39 -6.65
C TYR A 157 -14.48 -9.88 -6.91
N ARG A 158 -13.61 -10.59 -6.22
CA ARG A 158 -13.42 -12.05 -6.39
C ARG A 158 -14.65 -12.84 -5.96
N VAL A 159 -15.20 -12.52 -4.79
CA VAL A 159 -16.37 -13.22 -4.26
C VAL A 159 -17.58 -13.05 -5.18
N LEU A 160 -17.91 -11.80 -5.51
CA LEU A 160 -19.07 -11.51 -6.34
C LEU A 160 -18.92 -12.06 -7.77
N SER A 161 -17.74 -11.92 -8.39
CA SER A 161 -17.51 -12.47 -9.73
C SER A 161 -17.66 -13.99 -9.75
N ARG A 162 -17.19 -14.71 -8.73
CA ARG A 162 -17.30 -16.17 -8.63
C ARG A 162 -18.73 -16.64 -8.36
N ILE A 163 -19.42 -15.98 -7.42
CA ILE A 163 -20.79 -16.38 -7.05
C ILE A 163 -21.75 -16.13 -8.21
N PHE A 164 -21.67 -14.97 -8.86
CA PHE A 164 -22.61 -14.57 -9.91
C PHE A 164 -22.10 -14.87 -11.34
N GLY A 165 -20.87 -15.38 -11.51
CA GLY A 165 -20.29 -15.69 -12.82
C GLY A 165 -20.05 -14.44 -13.67
N ILE A 166 -19.57 -13.33 -13.05
CA ILE A 166 -19.42 -12.06 -13.74
C ILE A 166 -18.10 -12.03 -14.51
N GLU A 167 -18.18 -11.91 -15.83
CA GLU A 167 -17.05 -11.90 -16.77
C GLU A 167 -16.57 -10.47 -17.11
N VAL A 168 -17.26 -9.44 -16.64
CA VAL A 168 -16.85 -8.04 -16.87
C VAL A 168 -15.53 -7.79 -16.15
N PRO A 169 -14.48 -7.30 -16.86
CA PRO A 169 -13.18 -7.08 -16.24
C PRO A 169 -13.22 -6.05 -15.13
N ILE A 170 -12.70 -6.41 -13.95
CA ILE A 170 -12.76 -5.59 -12.73
C ILE A 170 -11.91 -4.32 -12.78
N ASP A 171 -10.93 -4.24 -13.68
CA ASP A 171 -10.00 -3.14 -13.86
C ASP A 171 -10.47 -2.09 -14.89
N THR A 172 -11.69 -2.25 -15.44
CA THR A 172 -12.35 -1.28 -16.34
C THR A 172 -13.32 -0.38 -15.56
N THR A 173 -13.62 0.79 -16.12
CA THR A 173 -14.63 1.71 -15.54
C THR A 173 -16.01 1.04 -15.47
N ALA A 174 -16.41 0.32 -16.54
CA ALA A 174 -17.67 -0.42 -16.57
C ALA A 174 -17.73 -1.51 -15.50
N GLY A 175 -16.63 -2.28 -15.31
CA GLY A 175 -16.52 -3.29 -14.28
C GLY A 175 -16.65 -2.70 -12.88
N LYS A 176 -15.89 -1.66 -12.58
CA LYS A 176 -15.96 -0.98 -11.28
C LYS A 176 -17.37 -0.50 -10.94
N ARG A 177 -18.06 0.10 -11.90
CA ARG A 177 -19.45 0.54 -11.74
C ARG A 177 -20.38 -0.64 -11.49
N HIS A 178 -20.32 -1.68 -12.32
CA HIS A 178 -21.15 -2.87 -12.20
C HIS A 178 -21.05 -3.55 -10.83
N PHE A 179 -19.81 -3.76 -10.34
CA PHE A 179 -19.59 -4.38 -9.03
C PHE A 179 -20.02 -3.48 -7.87
N LYS A 180 -19.86 -2.16 -8.00
CA LYS A 180 -20.33 -1.19 -6.99
C LYS A 180 -21.87 -1.22 -6.89
N GLU A 181 -22.56 -1.21 -8.01
CA GLU A 181 -24.03 -1.29 -8.07
C GLU A 181 -24.52 -2.62 -7.49
N LEU A 182 -23.91 -3.75 -7.86
CA LEU A 182 -24.28 -5.07 -7.34
C LEU A 182 -24.03 -5.16 -5.82
N ALA A 183 -22.87 -4.72 -5.34
CA ALA A 183 -22.57 -4.73 -3.91
C ALA A 183 -23.56 -3.87 -3.12
N GLN A 184 -23.97 -2.71 -3.66
CA GLN A 184 -24.96 -1.82 -3.05
C GLN A 184 -26.36 -2.46 -3.00
N GLN A 185 -26.77 -3.20 -4.03
CA GLN A 185 -28.05 -3.93 -4.05
C GLN A 185 -28.07 -5.10 -3.05
N LEU A 186 -26.92 -5.72 -2.82
CA LEU A 186 -26.78 -6.83 -1.87
C LEU A 186 -26.63 -6.36 -0.43
N LEU A 187 -26.21 -5.12 -0.21
CA LEU A 187 -25.91 -4.57 1.12
C LEU A 187 -27.11 -4.76 2.08
N ASP A 188 -26.80 -5.20 3.29
CA ASP A 188 -27.79 -5.27 4.37
C ASP A 188 -28.04 -3.85 4.93
N PRO A 189 -29.26 -3.31 4.83
CA PRO A 189 -29.55 -1.95 5.27
C PRO A 189 -29.56 -1.79 6.79
N GLU A 190 -29.79 -2.86 7.55
CA GLU A 190 -29.82 -2.82 9.02
C GLU A 190 -28.41 -3.02 9.61
N ARG A 191 -27.56 -3.77 8.90
CA ARG A 191 -26.22 -4.14 9.38
C ARG A 191 -25.15 -3.88 8.31
N PRO A 192 -25.03 -2.65 7.79
CA PRO A 192 -24.11 -2.35 6.68
C PRO A 192 -22.63 -2.59 7.03
N ALA A 193 -22.22 -2.28 8.25
CA ALA A 193 -20.87 -2.51 8.73
C ALA A 193 -20.52 -4.02 8.75
N ASP A 194 -21.37 -4.83 9.40
CA ASP A 194 -21.15 -6.27 9.47
C ASP A 194 -21.17 -6.92 8.08
N PHE A 195 -22.09 -6.50 7.21
CA PHE A 195 -22.17 -7.03 5.85
C PHE A 195 -20.90 -6.76 5.05
N ASN A 196 -20.40 -5.54 5.06
CA ASN A 196 -19.17 -5.16 4.36
C ASN A 196 -17.95 -5.92 4.91
N GLN A 197 -17.83 -5.99 6.23
CA GLN A 197 -16.74 -6.74 6.88
C GLN A 197 -16.86 -8.24 6.60
N ALA A 198 -18.06 -8.81 6.63
CA ALA A 198 -18.33 -10.20 6.32
C ALA A 198 -17.90 -10.56 4.90
N LEU A 199 -18.19 -9.71 3.93
CA LEU A 199 -17.85 -9.96 2.52
C LEU A 199 -16.34 -9.94 2.30
N MET A 200 -15.62 -9.05 2.97
CA MET A 200 -14.16 -9.02 2.95
C MET A 200 -13.54 -10.24 3.64
N ASP A 201 -14.05 -10.62 4.83
CA ASP A 201 -13.57 -11.80 5.55
C ASP A 201 -13.85 -13.07 4.78
N PHE A 202 -15.03 -13.20 4.20
CA PHE A 202 -15.39 -14.32 3.34
C PHE A 202 -14.43 -14.48 2.16
N GLY A 203 -14.05 -13.36 1.53
CA GLY A 203 -13.06 -13.37 0.47
C GLY A 203 -11.67 -13.78 0.95
N SER A 204 -11.27 -13.40 2.15
CA SER A 204 -9.93 -13.69 2.65
C SER A 204 -9.78 -15.07 3.32
N LEU A 205 -10.85 -15.63 3.88
CA LEU A 205 -10.82 -16.89 4.64
C LEU A 205 -11.45 -18.07 3.87
N GLN A 206 -12.60 -17.86 3.22
CA GLN A 206 -13.38 -18.88 2.55
C GLN A 206 -13.11 -18.94 1.05
N CYS A 207 -13.36 -17.83 0.36
CA CYS A 207 -13.22 -17.71 -1.10
C CYS A 207 -11.84 -17.16 -1.48
N THR A 208 -10.77 -17.84 -1.05
CA THR A 208 -9.38 -17.41 -1.23
C THR A 208 -8.94 -17.33 -2.71
N PRO A 209 -7.87 -16.60 -3.05
CA PRO A 209 -7.44 -16.42 -4.44
C PRO A 209 -7.05 -17.73 -5.14
N THR A 210 -6.28 -18.59 -4.47
CA THR A 210 -5.63 -19.76 -5.08
C THR A 210 -6.21 -21.10 -4.64
N SER A 211 -6.83 -21.17 -3.46
CA SER A 211 -7.34 -22.42 -2.88
C SER A 211 -8.63 -22.15 -2.11
N PRO A 212 -9.72 -21.79 -2.79
CA PRO A 212 -10.98 -21.53 -2.11
C PRO A 212 -11.56 -22.83 -1.50
N LEU A 213 -12.11 -22.71 -0.29
CA LEU A 213 -12.71 -23.81 0.45
C LEU A 213 -14.17 -24.06 -0.05
N CYS A 214 -14.29 -24.56 -1.29
CA CYS A 214 -15.58 -24.68 -1.96
C CYS A 214 -16.46 -25.77 -1.37
N ASP A 215 -15.90 -26.83 -0.79
CA ASP A 215 -16.68 -27.97 -0.28
C ASP A 215 -17.52 -27.58 0.94
N ASP A 216 -16.98 -26.74 1.82
CA ASP A 216 -17.67 -26.23 3.01
C ASP A 216 -18.28 -24.84 2.81
N CYS A 217 -18.38 -24.37 1.56
CA CYS A 217 -18.86 -23.03 1.25
C CYS A 217 -20.40 -22.95 1.28
N PRO A 218 -21.00 -22.07 2.12
CA PRO A 218 -22.45 -21.94 2.18
C PRO A 218 -23.08 -21.46 0.86
N PHE A 219 -22.28 -20.81 0.01
CA PHE A 219 -22.76 -20.36 -1.31
C PHE A 219 -22.62 -21.43 -2.41
N ARG A 220 -22.01 -22.59 -2.15
CA ARG A 220 -21.77 -23.60 -3.19
C ARG A 220 -22.98 -23.94 -4.04
N PRO A 221 -24.20 -24.16 -3.48
CA PRO A 221 -25.41 -24.48 -4.27
C PRO A 221 -25.80 -23.36 -5.24
N HIS A 222 -25.43 -22.12 -4.95
CA HIS A 222 -25.80 -20.92 -5.69
C HIS A 222 -24.63 -20.34 -6.51
N CYS A 223 -23.40 -20.79 -6.26
CA CYS A 223 -22.18 -20.22 -6.86
C CYS A 223 -21.94 -20.76 -8.26
N VAL A 224 -21.91 -19.88 -9.25
CA VAL A 224 -21.62 -20.27 -10.66
C VAL A 224 -20.25 -20.94 -10.76
N ALA A 225 -19.20 -20.29 -10.28
CA ALA A 225 -17.83 -20.81 -10.34
C ALA A 225 -17.62 -22.09 -9.49
N GLY A 226 -18.33 -22.20 -8.36
CA GLY A 226 -18.26 -23.37 -7.47
C GLY A 226 -18.92 -24.62 -8.07
N ARG A 227 -20.08 -24.46 -8.74
CA ARG A 227 -20.79 -25.56 -9.40
C ARG A 227 -20.05 -26.07 -10.64
N SER A 228 -19.42 -25.16 -11.40
CA SER A 228 -18.67 -25.50 -12.63
C SER A 228 -17.19 -25.78 -12.39
N ASN A 229 -16.72 -25.69 -11.15
CA ASN A 229 -15.29 -25.80 -10.78
C ASN A 229 -14.38 -24.87 -11.60
N SER A 230 -14.87 -23.65 -11.91
CA SER A 230 -14.21 -22.67 -12.77
C SER A 230 -13.73 -21.42 -12.02
N TRP A 231 -13.51 -21.52 -10.72
CA TRP A 231 -13.15 -20.37 -9.86
C TRP A 231 -11.87 -19.66 -10.29
N GLN A 232 -10.95 -20.34 -10.99
CA GLN A 232 -9.69 -19.78 -11.51
C GLN A 232 -9.92 -18.72 -12.60
N LEU A 233 -11.05 -18.79 -13.31
CA LEU A 233 -11.40 -17.83 -14.36
C LEU A 233 -11.86 -16.47 -13.80
N PHE A 234 -12.14 -16.39 -12.50
CA PHE A 234 -12.69 -15.20 -11.85
C PHE A 234 -11.79 -14.67 -10.73
N PRO A 235 -11.67 -13.33 -10.59
CA PRO A 235 -12.24 -12.29 -11.45
C PRO A 235 -11.46 -12.11 -12.76
N VAL A 236 -12.13 -11.64 -13.81
CA VAL A 236 -11.51 -11.30 -15.09
C VAL A 236 -10.76 -9.97 -14.96
N LYS A 237 -9.57 -9.88 -15.58
CA LYS A 237 -8.77 -8.65 -15.72
C LYS A 237 -8.39 -8.42 -17.18
N SER A 238 -8.47 -7.17 -17.62
CA SER A 238 -8.17 -6.79 -19.02
C SER A 238 -6.69 -6.53 -19.28
N LYS A 239 -5.92 -6.15 -18.25
CA LYS A 239 -4.53 -5.66 -18.40
C LYS A 239 -3.54 -6.49 -17.58
N ARG A 240 -2.37 -6.73 -18.18
CA ARG A 240 -1.16 -7.14 -17.45
C ARG A 240 -0.25 -5.92 -17.35
N THR A 241 0.25 -5.65 -16.15
CA THR A 241 1.18 -4.55 -15.94
C THR A 241 2.58 -4.99 -16.35
N ALA A 242 3.21 -4.28 -17.28
CA ALA A 242 4.62 -4.44 -17.58
C ALA A 242 5.46 -3.82 -16.45
N GLN A 243 6.57 -4.49 -16.10
CA GLN A 243 7.53 -3.97 -15.13
C GLN A 243 8.68 -3.29 -15.86
N GLN A 244 9.14 -2.15 -15.34
CA GLN A 244 10.30 -1.41 -15.84
C GLN A 244 11.52 -1.70 -14.97
N HIS A 245 12.69 -1.79 -15.58
CA HIS A 245 13.96 -1.98 -14.89
C HIS A 245 14.63 -0.65 -14.61
N PHE A 246 15.20 -0.52 -13.41
CA PHE A 246 15.99 0.62 -12.96
C PHE A 246 17.27 0.10 -12.32
N TYR A 247 18.36 0.83 -12.49
CA TYR A 247 19.67 0.50 -11.95
C TYR A 247 20.10 1.63 -11.02
N PHE A 248 20.31 1.29 -9.75
CA PHE A 248 20.67 2.23 -8.70
C PHE A 248 22.04 1.87 -8.14
N THR A 249 22.97 2.80 -8.24
CA THR A 249 24.29 2.67 -7.63
C THR A 249 24.35 3.61 -6.43
N TYR A 250 24.27 3.05 -5.24
CA TYR A 250 24.39 3.79 -3.99
C TYR A 250 25.84 3.87 -3.55
N VAL A 251 26.28 5.07 -3.17
CA VAL A 251 27.60 5.30 -2.61
C VAL A 251 27.42 5.84 -1.18
N LEU A 252 27.77 5.03 -0.20
CA LEU A 252 27.81 5.40 1.21
C LEU A 252 29.12 6.14 1.47
N ILE A 253 29.04 7.44 1.69
CA ILE A 253 30.21 8.30 1.91
C ILE A 253 30.24 8.70 3.37
N THR A 254 31.30 8.33 4.08
CA THR A 254 31.47 8.65 5.50
C THR A 254 32.61 9.64 5.71
N HIS A 255 32.42 10.55 6.67
CA HIS A 255 33.43 11.53 7.08
C HIS A 255 33.23 11.87 8.57
N PHE A 256 34.26 11.77 9.37
CA PHE A 256 34.21 11.91 10.84
C PHE A 256 33.11 11.02 11.46
N GLY A 257 32.96 9.78 10.98
CA GLY A 257 31.91 8.83 11.44
C GLY A 257 30.49 9.22 11.08
N ARG A 258 30.28 10.25 10.25
CA ARG A 258 28.98 10.71 9.77
C ARG A 258 28.74 10.23 8.35
N LEU A 259 27.50 9.87 8.02
CA LEU A 259 27.07 9.41 6.69
C LEU A 259 26.48 10.57 5.89
N LEU A 260 26.91 10.71 4.64
CA LEU A 260 26.31 11.65 3.70
C LEU A 260 24.98 11.12 3.19
N ILE A 261 23.92 11.87 3.45
CA ILE A 261 22.54 11.53 3.04
C ILE A 261 21.82 12.75 2.49
N HIS A 262 20.74 12.48 1.77
CA HIS A 262 19.79 13.51 1.37
C HIS A 262 18.36 13.01 1.45
N ARG A 263 17.39 13.93 1.48
CA ARG A 263 15.96 13.63 1.44
C ARG A 263 15.48 13.64 -0.01
N ARG A 264 14.83 12.56 -0.43
CA ARG A 264 14.28 12.41 -1.79
C ARG A 264 13.17 13.43 -2.05
N GLY A 265 13.32 14.18 -3.15
CA GLY A 265 12.38 15.22 -3.57
C GLY A 265 11.07 14.69 -4.14
N ALA A 266 10.17 15.64 -4.45
CA ALA A 266 8.87 15.36 -5.05
C ALA A 266 8.99 14.69 -6.43
N GLY A 267 7.98 13.89 -6.80
CA GLY A 267 7.91 13.19 -8.08
C GLY A 267 8.72 11.90 -8.18
N ASN A 268 9.57 11.61 -7.20
CA ASN A 268 10.36 10.38 -7.12
C ASN A 268 9.63 9.27 -6.37
N ILE A 269 9.97 8.00 -6.68
CA ILE A 269 9.62 6.91 -5.77
C ILE A 269 10.29 7.18 -4.43
N TRP A 270 9.63 6.79 -3.33
CA TRP A 270 10.12 7.01 -1.97
C TRP A 270 10.34 8.48 -1.60
N GLN A 271 9.59 9.39 -2.24
CA GLN A 271 9.58 10.81 -1.88
C GLN A 271 9.49 11.00 -0.36
N GLY A 272 10.34 11.89 0.17
CA GLY A 272 10.39 12.19 1.60
C GLY A 272 11.25 11.25 2.42
N LEU A 273 11.69 10.10 1.88
CA LEU A 273 12.65 9.21 2.52
C LEU A 273 14.08 9.71 2.30
N TYR A 274 14.98 9.23 3.13
CA TYR A 274 16.41 9.54 3.03
C TYR A 274 17.17 8.42 2.31
N GLU A 275 18.25 8.79 1.67
CA GLU A 275 19.16 7.84 1.00
C GLU A 275 20.59 8.37 0.96
N PRO A 276 21.60 7.47 0.83
CA PRO A 276 22.97 7.83 0.49
C PRO A 276 23.06 8.45 -0.91
N TYR A 277 24.24 8.83 -1.34
CA TYR A 277 24.46 9.33 -2.70
C TYR A 277 24.02 8.27 -3.73
N LEU A 278 23.17 8.70 -4.68
CA LEU A 278 22.56 7.82 -5.68
C LEU A 278 22.94 8.23 -7.09
N ILE A 279 23.45 7.26 -7.87
CA ILE A 279 23.60 7.32 -9.31
C ILE A 279 22.50 6.41 -9.91
N ALA A 280 21.53 7.01 -10.61
CA ALA A 280 20.39 6.26 -11.18
C ALA A 280 20.51 6.18 -12.70
N SER A 281 20.18 5.01 -13.27
CA SER A 281 20.18 4.75 -14.70
C SER A 281 18.99 3.84 -15.09
N THR A 282 18.58 3.93 -16.35
CA THR A 282 17.61 3.01 -17.00
C THR A 282 18.29 2.05 -17.97
N ASP A 283 19.54 2.31 -18.36
CA ASP A 283 20.22 1.62 -19.44
C ASP A 283 21.11 0.48 -18.94
N GLY A 284 21.45 0.49 -17.66
CA GLY A 284 22.30 -0.51 -17.03
C GLY A 284 22.99 0.00 -15.76
N PRO A 285 23.75 -0.87 -15.06
CA PRO A 285 24.49 -0.47 -13.87
C PRO A 285 25.61 0.49 -14.23
N THR A 286 25.80 1.52 -13.41
CA THR A 286 26.81 2.55 -13.58
C THR A 286 27.89 2.38 -12.48
N ARG A 287 29.17 2.35 -12.87
CA ARG A 287 30.26 2.36 -11.88
C ARG A 287 30.37 3.73 -11.24
N PRO A 288 30.61 3.81 -9.92
CA PRO A 288 30.69 5.09 -9.22
C PRO A 288 31.75 6.05 -9.80
N GLU A 289 32.87 5.52 -10.29
CA GLU A 289 33.97 6.32 -10.85
C GLU A 289 33.61 6.99 -12.20
N ALA A 290 32.52 6.58 -12.83
CA ALA A 290 31.98 7.24 -14.01
C ALA A 290 31.24 8.54 -13.67
N ASP A 291 30.78 8.70 -12.41
CA ASP A 291 30.17 9.93 -11.93
C ASP A 291 31.25 10.99 -11.67
N PRO A 292 31.12 12.20 -12.26
CA PRO A 292 32.15 13.24 -12.15
C PRO A 292 32.43 13.68 -10.72
N TRP A 293 31.39 13.77 -9.87
CA TRP A 293 31.56 14.21 -8.49
C TRP A 293 32.24 13.13 -7.64
N VAL A 294 31.83 11.88 -7.74
CA VAL A 294 32.46 10.73 -7.06
C VAL A 294 33.90 10.58 -7.49
N LYS A 295 34.19 10.70 -8.80
CA LYS A 295 35.56 10.68 -9.33
C LYS A 295 36.43 11.79 -8.73
N GLY A 296 35.92 13.03 -8.69
CA GLY A 296 36.61 14.18 -8.08
C GLY A 296 36.86 13.96 -6.59
N LEU A 297 35.87 13.40 -5.87
CA LEU A 297 35.97 13.07 -4.45
C LEU A 297 37.10 12.04 -4.18
N LEU A 298 37.17 10.97 -4.97
CA LEU A 298 38.21 9.95 -4.85
C LEU A 298 39.63 10.52 -5.12
N GLN A 299 39.75 11.41 -6.11
CA GLN A 299 41.03 12.09 -6.41
C GLN A 299 41.46 13.03 -5.31
N LEU A 300 40.53 13.81 -4.75
CA LEU A 300 40.82 14.77 -3.66
C LEU A 300 41.22 14.03 -2.37
N SER A 301 40.51 12.95 -2.04
CA SER A 301 40.66 12.28 -0.75
C SER A 301 41.76 11.20 -0.74
N GLY A 302 42.14 10.68 -1.89
CA GLY A 302 42.96 9.48 -1.99
C GLY A 302 42.29 8.22 -1.41
N SER A 303 41.00 8.32 -1.10
CA SER A 303 40.20 7.21 -0.53
C SER A 303 39.97 6.12 -1.56
N ARG A 304 39.68 4.91 -1.07
CA ARG A 304 39.35 3.78 -1.91
C ARG A 304 37.84 3.57 -1.95
N LEU A 305 37.37 3.11 -3.11
CA LEU A 305 36.00 2.68 -3.30
C LEU A 305 35.89 1.19 -2.93
N HIS A 306 35.01 0.87 -2.00
CA HIS A 306 34.75 -0.50 -1.55
C HIS A 306 33.38 -0.96 -2.03
N LEU A 307 33.33 -2.08 -2.76
CA LEU A 307 32.05 -2.72 -3.11
C LEU A 307 31.52 -3.45 -1.87
N LEU A 308 30.31 -3.11 -1.44
CA LEU A 308 29.62 -3.77 -0.31
C LEU A 308 28.68 -4.87 -0.76
N GLU A 309 27.89 -4.60 -1.79
CA GLU A 309 26.91 -5.55 -2.35
C GLU A 309 26.66 -5.20 -3.82
N SER A 310 26.50 -6.19 -4.68
CA SER A 310 26.18 -5.99 -6.09
C SER A 310 24.96 -6.76 -6.52
N ASN A 311 24.25 -6.24 -7.54
CA ASN A 311 23.10 -6.83 -8.18
C ASN A 311 21.97 -7.23 -7.21
N TYR A 312 21.78 -6.43 -6.12
CA TYR A 312 20.65 -6.63 -5.24
C TYR A 312 19.35 -6.28 -5.95
N LYS A 313 18.46 -7.27 -6.07
CA LYS A 313 17.20 -7.10 -6.80
C LYS A 313 16.05 -6.76 -5.86
N HIS A 314 15.46 -5.58 -6.03
CA HIS A 314 14.28 -5.15 -5.29
C HIS A 314 13.07 -5.03 -6.22
N ILE A 315 12.02 -5.83 -5.94
CA ILE A 315 10.85 -5.95 -6.81
C ILE A 315 9.71 -5.11 -6.24
N LEU A 316 9.24 -4.15 -7.03
CA LEU A 316 8.04 -3.36 -6.80
C LEU A 316 6.95 -3.75 -7.81
N THR A 317 5.72 -3.31 -7.58
CA THR A 317 4.57 -3.65 -8.45
C THR A 317 4.81 -3.33 -9.93
N HIS A 318 5.42 -2.18 -10.23
CA HIS A 318 5.63 -1.69 -11.61
C HIS A 318 7.11 -1.55 -11.97
N ARG A 319 8.03 -1.84 -11.05
CA ARG A 319 9.46 -1.60 -11.23
C ARG A 319 10.27 -2.74 -10.61
N ILE A 320 11.38 -3.05 -11.27
CA ILE A 320 12.43 -3.89 -10.70
C ILE A 320 13.67 -3.01 -10.58
N ILE A 321 14.18 -2.87 -9.38
CA ILE A 321 15.39 -2.09 -9.10
C ILE A 321 16.52 -3.06 -8.90
N HIS A 322 17.58 -2.88 -9.68
CA HIS A 322 18.88 -3.53 -9.52
C HIS A 322 19.80 -2.55 -8.80
N ALA A 323 20.27 -2.89 -7.62
CA ALA A 323 21.05 -1.98 -6.80
C ALA A 323 22.44 -2.53 -6.52
N ASP A 324 23.43 -1.67 -6.69
CA ASP A 324 24.80 -1.86 -6.24
C ASP A 324 25.09 -0.89 -5.09
N PHE A 325 25.84 -1.35 -4.08
CA PHE A 325 26.20 -0.56 -2.92
C PHE A 325 27.73 -0.48 -2.79
N TYR A 326 28.21 0.73 -2.70
CA TYR A 326 29.63 1.03 -2.51
C TYR A 326 29.83 1.89 -1.26
N ARG A 327 31.05 1.91 -0.74
CA ARG A 327 31.44 2.73 0.41
C ARG A 327 32.72 3.49 0.08
N ILE A 328 32.77 4.75 0.54
CA ILE A 328 33.95 5.60 0.55
C ILE A 328 34.09 6.17 1.96
N ASP A 329 35.20 5.85 2.62
CA ASP A 329 35.54 6.44 3.91
C ASP A 329 36.55 7.57 3.64
N LEU A 330 36.12 8.80 3.87
CA LEU A 330 36.95 9.96 3.68
C LEU A 330 37.91 10.13 4.87
N SER A 331 39.14 10.53 4.58
CA SER A 331 40.10 10.85 5.64
C SER A 331 39.64 12.06 6.46
N ASP A 332 39.71 11.97 7.77
CA ASP A 332 39.40 13.05 8.70
C ASP A 332 40.35 14.26 8.58
N THR A 333 41.44 14.13 7.81
CA THR A 333 42.33 15.26 7.50
C THR A 333 41.76 16.23 6.47
N ILE A 334 40.70 15.81 5.72
CA ILE A 334 40.07 16.65 4.71
C ILE A 334 39.07 17.57 5.40
N LYS A 335 39.20 18.87 5.15
CA LYS A 335 38.22 19.84 5.65
C LYS A 335 36.88 19.72 4.88
N ALA A 336 35.77 19.78 5.58
CA ALA A 336 34.42 19.66 5.00
C ALA A 336 34.16 20.70 3.89
N GLU A 337 34.76 21.88 4.00
CA GLU A 337 34.66 22.96 3.01
C GLU A 337 35.26 22.59 1.64
N CYS A 338 36.19 21.63 1.61
CA CYS A 338 36.83 21.16 0.38
C CYS A 338 36.00 20.09 -0.37
N LEU A 339 34.98 19.55 0.25
CA LEU A 339 34.25 18.40 -0.29
C LEU A 339 33.23 18.76 -1.40
N SER A 340 32.93 20.06 -1.59
CA SER A 340 31.95 20.53 -2.60
C SER A 340 30.66 19.65 -2.62
N ILE A 341 30.07 19.46 -1.44
CA ILE A 341 28.91 18.56 -1.24
C ILE A 341 27.77 19.03 -2.15
N PRO A 342 27.09 18.10 -2.89
CA PRO A 342 25.96 18.46 -3.73
C PRO A 342 24.82 19.09 -2.91
N GLU A 343 24.06 19.97 -3.56
CA GLU A 343 22.91 20.63 -2.94
C GLU A 343 21.95 19.62 -2.30
N ASN A 344 21.41 19.95 -1.12
CA ASN A 344 20.49 19.14 -0.33
C ASN A 344 21.08 17.86 0.31
N TYR A 345 22.39 17.61 0.19
CA TYR A 345 23.09 16.58 0.95
C TYR A 345 23.66 17.15 2.24
N PHE A 346 23.71 16.34 3.29
CA PHE A 346 24.34 16.69 4.57
C PHE A 346 24.90 15.45 5.26
N PHE A 347 25.85 15.65 6.14
CA PHE A 347 26.41 14.59 6.96
C PHE A 347 25.57 14.41 8.24
N ALA A 348 24.94 13.24 8.40
CA ALA A 348 24.22 12.85 9.60
C ALA A 348 25.08 11.92 10.48
N THR A 349 24.98 12.06 11.80
CA THR A 349 25.55 11.04 12.71
C THR A 349 24.78 9.73 12.53
N ARG A 350 25.35 8.62 13.03
CA ARG A 350 24.68 7.32 13.00
C ARG A 350 23.31 7.40 13.69
N GLU A 351 23.23 8.01 14.87
CA GLU A 351 22.00 8.18 15.64
C GLU A 351 20.96 9.00 14.86
N GLN A 352 21.39 10.08 14.21
CA GLN A 352 20.50 10.89 13.37
C GLN A 352 20.00 10.10 12.16
N ALA A 353 20.86 9.36 11.46
CA ALA A 353 20.47 8.55 10.32
C ALA A 353 19.41 7.50 10.71
N PHE A 354 19.54 6.86 11.88
CA PHE A 354 18.55 5.90 12.37
C PHE A 354 17.21 6.51 12.78
N GLN A 355 17.11 7.83 12.94
CA GLN A 355 15.84 8.52 13.17
C GLN A 355 15.07 8.80 11.88
N TYR A 356 15.73 8.76 10.72
CA TYR A 356 15.10 8.96 9.42
C TYR A 356 14.59 7.65 8.82
N ALA A 357 13.57 7.75 7.94
CA ALA A 357 13.07 6.62 7.18
C ALA A 357 13.87 6.44 5.88
N PHE A 358 14.32 5.22 5.61
CA PHE A 358 14.99 4.82 4.38
C PHE A 358 14.14 3.84 3.56
N PRO A 359 14.31 3.78 2.24
CA PRO A 359 13.76 2.67 1.45
C PRO A 359 14.26 1.33 1.99
N GLN A 360 13.38 0.34 2.08
CA GLN A 360 13.70 -1.00 2.61
C GLN A 360 14.89 -1.68 1.90
N LEU A 361 15.17 -1.29 0.68
CA LEU A 361 16.33 -1.74 -0.07
C LEU A 361 17.65 -1.25 0.58
N ILE A 362 17.64 -0.10 1.31
CA ILE A 362 18.82 0.48 1.97
C ILE A 362 18.85 0.00 3.41
N ARG A 363 19.66 -1.02 3.68
CA ARG A 363 19.81 -1.63 4.99
C ARG A 363 20.99 -1.02 5.73
N LEU A 364 20.79 0.17 6.33
CA LEU A 364 21.86 0.90 7.03
C LEU A 364 22.54 0.05 8.10
N GLU A 365 21.78 -0.74 8.85
CA GLU A 365 22.30 -1.66 9.88
C GLU A 365 23.36 -2.61 9.33
N LYS A 366 23.18 -3.09 8.08
CA LYS A 366 24.14 -3.96 7.40
C LYS A 366 25.42 -3.25 6.96
N TYR A 367 25.30 -1.98 6.60
CA TYR A 367 26.39 -1.23 5.93
C TYR A 367 27.13 -0.27 6.85
N LEU A 368 26.59 0.03 8.04
CA LEU A 368 27.16 0.88 9.07
C LEU A 368 27.62 0.09 10.32
N THR A 369 27.84 -1.21 10.20
CA THR A 369 28.56 -1.98 11.24
C THR A 369 30.00 -1.51 11.31
N ASP A 370 30.49 -1.35 12.52
CA ASP A 370 31.86 -0.95 12.87
C ASP A 370 32.91 -1.87 12.25
#